data_f10c599c27fea79c0d3d2ddf988d54bb
#
_entry.id   f10c599c27fea79c0d3d2ddf988d54bb
#
_cell.length_a   1.000
_cell.length_b   1.000
_cell.length_c   1.000
_cell.angle_alpha   90.00
_cell.angle_beta   90.00
_cell.angle_gamma   90.00
#
_symmetry.space_group_name_H-M   'P 1'
#
loop_
_entity.id
_entity.type
_entity.pdbx_description
1 polymer ?
#
loop_
_entity_poly.entity_id
_entity_poly.type
_entity_poly.pdbx_seq_one_letter_code
_entity_poly.pdbx_strand_id
1 'polypeptide(L)'
;MRAWISTSRFGSIARTFFAARPRDYATVIAIKAPSFLMSLLTQYIALSLYGIAVPFVKLMLFLPLVFLAAALPIGVAHLGTSQAAWLLFFSANAPSAKILAYSLAAHFTFMFCNALIGLCFLRRAIRELTGLEVMG
;
A
#
# COMPACT_ATOMS: atom_id res chain seq x y z
N MET A 1 -24.07 13.00 22.84
CA MET A 1 -22.93 13.92 22.65
C MET A 1 -21.72 13.31 21.92
N ARG A 2 -21.58 11.98 21.81
CA ARG A 2 -20.46 11.32 21.08
C ARG A 2 -20.67 11.13 19.56
N ALA A 3 -21.91 11.15 19.07
CA ALA A 3 -22.22 11.00 17.64
C ALA A 3 -21.88 12.26 16.79
N TRP A 4 -21.76 13.43 17.44
CA TRP A 4 -21.51 14.70 16.77
C TRP A 4 -20.04 14.84 16.29
N ILE A 5 -19.11 14.13 16.91
CA ILE A 5 -17.67 14.23 16.61
C ILE A 5 -17.30 13.45 15.34
N SER A 6 -18.04 12.38 15.00
CA SER A 6 -17.76 11.59 13.79
C SER A 6 -18.19 12.29 12.50
N THR A 7 -19.30 13.02 12.55
CA THR A 7 -19.84 13.71 11.37
C THR A 7 -18.99 14.91 10.96
N SER A 8 -18.31 15.57 11.90
CA SER A 8 -17.46 16.73 11.62
C SER A 8 -16.12 16.34 10.95
N ARG A 9 -15.56 15.19 11.27
CA ARG A 9 -14.31 14.71 10.65
C ARG A 9 -14.52 14.25 9.20
N PHE A 10 -15.59 13.53 8.91
CA PHE A 10 -15.94 13.18 7.53
C PHE A 10 -16.29 14.40 6.69
N GLY A 11 -17.01 15.36 7.27
CA GLY A 11 -17.33 16.62 6.60
C GLY A 11 -16.10 17.46 6.27
N SER A 12 -15.07 17.50 7.12
CA SER A 12 -13.83 18.23 6.86
C SER A 12 -12.99 17.56 5.77
N ILE A 13 -12.90 16.23 5.77
CA ILE A 13 -12.19 15.46 4.74
C ILE A 13 -12.87 15.65 3.39
N ALA A 14 -14.19 15.50 3.32
CA ALA A 14 -14.96 15.70 2.09
C ALA A 14 -14.80 17.13 1.55
N ARG A 15 -14.86 18.16 2.43
CA ARG A 15 -14.62 19.55 2.02
C ARG A 15 -13.23 19.76 1.45
N THR A 16 -12.21 19.16 2.02
CA THR A 16 -10.83 19.25 1.50
C THR A 16 -10.73 18.68 0.10
N PHE A 17 -11.37 17.53 -0.16
CA PHE A 17 -11.42 16.94 -1.48
C PHE A 17 -12.16 17.80 -2.51
N PHE A 18 -13.31 18.36 -2.13
CA PHE A 18 -14.08 19.21 -3.05
C PHE A 18 -13.51 20.63 -3.22
N ALA A 19 -12.73 21.12 -2.24
CA ALA A 19 -12.08 22.42 -2.30
C ALA A 19 -10.70 22.38 -3.01
N ALA A 20 -10.14 21.21 -3.24
CA ALA A 20 -8.84 21.05 -3.91
C ALA A 20 -8.95 21.46 -5.39
N ARG A 21 -8.01 22.27 -5.84
CA ARG A 21 -7.94 22.72 -7.23
C ARG A 21 -7.43 21.58 -8.12
N PRO A 22 -7.77 21.56 -9.42
CA PRO A 22 -7.22 20.56 -10.36
C PRO A 22 -5.70 20.48 -10.35
N ARG A 23 -5.02 21.58 -10.08
CA ARG A 23 -3.55 21.64 -9.93
C ARG A 23 -3.03 20.83 -8.76
N ASP A 24 -3.75 20.79 -7.65
CA ASP A 24 -3.35 20.06 -6.44
C ASP A 24 -3.40 18.54 -6.72
N TYR A 25 -4.43 18.09 -7.43
CA TYR A 25 -4.53 16.70 -7.90
C TYR A 25 -3.41 16.35 -8.88
N ALA A 26 -3.11 17.23 -9.85
CA ALA A 26 -2.01 17.01 -10.79
C ALA A 26 -0.65 16.91 -10.07
N THR A 27 -0.44 17.75 -9.07
CA THR A 27 0.79 17.73 -8.26
C THR A 27 0.91 16.43 -7.46
N VAL A 28 -0.16 15.98 -6.80
CA VAL A 28 -0.17 14.72 -6.06
C VAL A 28 0.09 13.53 -6.99
N ILE A 29 -0.55 13.52 -8.16
CA ILE A 29 -0.34 12.48 -9.18
C ILE A 29 1.12 12.49 -9.65
N ALA A 30 1.68 13.66 -9.98
CA ALA A 30 3.06 13.78 -10.45
C ALA A 30 4.08 13.29 -9.41
N ILE A 31 3.84 13.56 -8.13
CA ILE A 31 4.71 13.11 -7.03
C ILE A 31 4.57 11.60 -6.79
N LYS A 32 3.35 11.05 -6.94
CA LYS A 32 3.07 9.64 -6.68
C LYS A 32 3.34 8.73 -7.87
N ALA A 33 3.29 9.24 -9.09
CA ALA A 33 3.50 8.47 -10.32
C ALA A 33 4.85 7.72 -10.35
N PRO A 34 6.00 8.31 -10.00
CA PRO A 34 7.26 7.57 -9.98
C PRO A 34 7.25 6.40 -9.01
N SER A 35 6.71 6.58 -7.79
CA SER A 35 6.59 5.51 -6.80
C SER A 35 5.67 4.39 -7.28
N PHE A 36 4.58 4.74 -7.94
CA PHE A 36 3.66 3.76 -8.52
C PHE A 36 4.30 2.98 -9.66
N LEU A 37 5.04 3.65 -10.56
CA LEU A 37 5.76 3.01 -11.66
C LEU A 37 6.83 2.05 -11.14
N MET A 38 7.60 2.45 -10.12
CA MET A 38 8.58 1.56 -9.49
C MET A 38 7.92 0.35 -8.87
N SER A 39 6.80 0.53 -8.19
CA SER A 39 6.02 -0.58 -7.63
C SER A 39 5.49 -1.50 -8.73
N LEU A 40 4.96 -0.95 -9.82
CA LEU A 40 4.46 -1.69 -10.97
C LEU A 40 5.57 -2.54 -11.61
N LEU A 41 6.75 -1.96 -11.85
CA LEU A 41 7.91 -2.66 -12.40
C LEU A 41 8.39 -3.78 -11.46
N THR A 42 8.48 -3.49 -10.17
CA THR A 42 8.88 -4.48 -9.16
C THR A 42 7.91 -5.67 -9.16
N GLN A 43 6.61 -5.41 -9.17
CA GLN A 43 5.59 -6.46 -9.20
C GLN A 43 5.63 -7.25 -10.52
N TYR A 44 5.85 -6.56 -11.64
CA TYR A 44 5.96 -7.21 -12.95
C TYR A 44 7.14 -8.18 -13.02
N ILE A 45 8.32 -7.73 -12.55
CA ILE A 45 9.52 -8.58 -12.48
C ILE A 45 9.30 -9.74 -11.50
N ALA A 46 8.75 -9.48 -10.33
CA ALA A 46 8.49 -10.50 -9.33
C ALA A 46 7.50 -11.57 -9.84
N LEU A 47 6.42 -11.19 -10.52
CA LEU A 47 5.48 -12.13 -11.15
C LEU A 47 6.18 -13.01 -12.20
N SER A 48 7.04 -12.42 -13.02
CA SER A 48 7.80 -13.18 -14.04
C SER A 48 8.77 -14.19 -13.40
N LEU A 49 9.41 -13.85 -12.27
CA LEU A 49 10.26 -14.77 -11.51
C LEU A 49 9.49 -15.97 -10.93
N TYR A 50 8.22 -15.75 -10.57
CA TYR A 50 7.32 -16.83 -10.13
C TYR A 50 6.72 -17.62 -11.32
N GLY A 51 7.10 -17.30 -12.55
CA GLY A 51 6.58 -17.94 -13.75
C GLY A 51 5.08 -17.66 -13.96
N ILE A 52 4.62 -16.48 -13.58
CA ILE A 52 3.25 -16.00 -13.77
C ILE A 52 3.27 -14.97 -14.89
N ALA A 53 2.77 -15.36 -16.07
CA ALA A 53 2.70 -14.49 -17.24
C ALA A 53 1.47 -13.59 -17.15
N VAL A 54 1.65 -12.36 -16.70
CA VAL A 54 0.58 -11.35 -16.69
C VAL A 54 0.92 -10.26 -17.71
N PRO A 55 0.00 -9.90 -18.63
CA PRO A 55 0.20 -8.77 -19.52
C PRO A 55 0.41 -7.48 -18.70
N PHE A 56 1.41 -6.67 -19.08
CA PHE A 56 1.76 -5.44 -18.38
C PHE A 56 0.56 -4.48 -18.23
N VAL A 57 -0.24 -4.36 -19.30
CA VAL A 57 -1.45 -3.51 -19.29
C VAL A 57 -2.47 -4.00 -18.25
N LYS A 58 -2.64 -5.34 -18.14
CA LYS A 58 -3.54 -5.92 -17.13
C LYS A 58 -3.04 -5.63 -15.72
N LEU A 59 -1.73 -5.78 -15.48
CA LEU A 59 -1.14 -5.45 -14.19
C LEU A 59 -1.32 -3.97 -13.85
N MET A 60 -1.08 -3.08 -14.81
CA MET A 60 -1.24 -1.63 -14.63
C MET A 60 -2.68 -1.24 -14.25
N LEU A 61 -3.68 -1.89 -14.83
CA LEU A 61 -5.09 -1.61 -14.55
C LEU A 61 -5.54 -2.16 -13.18
N PHE A 62 -5.12 -3.37 -12.83
CA PHE A 62 -5.64 -4.06 -11.63
C PHE A 62 -4.77 -3.87 -10.38
N LEU A 63 -3.49 -3.50 -10.51
CA LEU A 63 -2.62 -3.27 -9.36
C LEU A 63 -3.14 -2.18 -8.42
N PRO A 64 -3.68 -1.03 -8.88
CA PRO A 64 -4.29 -0.05 -7.99
C PRO A 64 -5.47 -0.62 -7.19
N LEU A 65 -6.26 -1.52 -7.79
CA LEU A 65 -7.39 -2.16 -7.11
C LEU A 65 -6.91 -3.16 -6.05
N VAL A 66 -5.81 -3.87 -6.31
CA VAL A 66 -5.17 -4.73 -5.30
C VAL A 66 -4.67 -3.89 -4.11
N PHE A 67 -4.05 -2.74 -4.37
CA PHE A 67 -3.61 -1.84 -3.30
C PHE A 67 -4.79 -1.23 -2.54
N LEU A 68 -5.87 -0.89 -3.23
CA LEU A 68 -7.10 -0.42 -2.60
C LEU A 68 -7.69 -1.51 -1.69
N ALA A 69 -7.76 -2.76 -2.15
CA ALA A 69 -8.22 -3.88 -1.34
C ALA A 69 -7.31 -4.12 -0.12
N ALA A 70 -5.99 -3.99 -0.28
CA ALA A 70 -5.03 -4.09 0.81
C ALA A 70 -5.18 -2.95 1.83
N ALA A 71 -5.65 -1.77 1.43
CA ALA A 71 -5.87 -0.63 2.31
C ALA A 71 -7.14 -0.77 3.18
N LEU A 72 -8.05 -1.70 2.87
CA LEU A 72 -9.25 -1.91 3.66
C LEU A 72 -8.91 -2.56 5.01
N PRO A 73 -9.35 -1.99 6.15
CA PRO A 73 -9.04 -2.51 7.48
C PRO A 73 -9.96 -3.68 7.88
N ILE A 74 -10.13 -4.66 6.99
CA ILE A 74 -11.05 -5.79 7.18
C ILE A 74 -10.31 -7.05 7.66
N GLY A 75 -8.99 -7.13 7.44
CA GLY A 75 -8.19 -8.30 7.80
C GLY A 75 -7.15 -8.01 8.88
N VAL A 76 -6.72 -9.05 9.59
CA VAL A 76 -5.61 -8.96 10.53
C VAL A 76 -4.31 -8.76 9.74
N ALA A 77 -3.61 -7.67 9.99
CA ALA A 77 -2.38 -7.28 9.29
C ALA A 77 -2.53 -7.22 7.75
N HIS A 78 -3.72 -6.88 7.25
CA HIS A 78 -4.07 -6.85 5.82
C HIS A 78 -3.94 -8.23 5.11
N LEU A 79 -3.75 -9.31 5.86
CA LEU A 79 -3.75 -10.67 5.34
C LEU A 79 -5.18 -11.07 4.98
N GLY A 80 -5.32 -11.70 3.83
CA GLY A 80 -6.62 -12.17 3.30
C GLY A 80 -7.17 -11.26 2.21
N THR A 81 -7.37 -9.99 2.46
CA THR A 81 -7.96 -9.05 1.47
C THR A 81 -7.07 -8.84 0.24
N SER A 82 -5.77 -8.68 0.45
CA SER A 82 -4.79 -8.57 -0.62
C SER A 82 -4.71 -9.87 -1.43
N GLN A 83 -4.64 -11.02 -0.76
CA GLN A 83 -4.59 -12.33 -1.41
C GLN A 83 -5.87 -12.62 -2.21
N ALA A 84 -7.03 -12.28 -1.65
CA ALA A 84 -8.32 -12.41 -2.36
C ALA A 84 -8.36 -11.52 -3.61
N ALA A 85 -7.85 -10.30 -3.55
CA ALA A 85 -7.76 -9.41 -4.70
C ALA A 85 -6.81 -9.96 -5.78
N TRP A 86 -5.64 -10.49 -5.40
CA TRP A 86 -4.74 -11.16 -6.33
C TRP A 86 -5.40 -12.34 -7.04
N LEU A 87 -6.10 -13.20 -6.30
CA LEU A 87 -6.86 -14.30 -6.89
C LEU A 87 -7.96 -13.81 -7.81
N LEU A 88 -8.75 -12.83 -7.38
CA LEU A 88 -9.88 -12.32 -8.14
C LEU A 88 -9.45 -11.79 -9.50
N PHE A 89 -8.37 -11.01 -9.56
CA PHE A 89 -7.97 -10.35 -10.81
C PHE A 89 -7.03 -11.17 -11.69
N PHE A 90 -6.28 -12.12 -11.11
CA PHE A 90 -5.21 -12.80 -11.83
C PHE A 90 -5.35 -14.33 -11.90
N SER A 91 -6.42 -14.93 -11.37
CA SER A 91 -6.67 -16.38 -11.44
C SER A 91 -6.71 -16.95 -12.87
N ALA A 92 -7.05 -16.12 -13.86
CA ALA A 92 -7.02 -16.52 -15.26
C ALA A 92 -5.57 -16.63 -15.84
N ASN A 93 -4.56 -16.10 -15.14
CA ASN A 93 -3.19 -16.04 -15.65
C ASN A 93 -2.27 -17.15 -15.10
N ALA A 94 -2.64 -17.76 -13.97
CA ALA A 94 -1.88 -18.84 -13.36
C ALA A 94 -2.74 -19.64 -12.36
N PRO A 95 -2.33 -20.85 -11.98
CA PRO A 95 -2.98 -21.62 -10.93
C PRO A 95 -3.07 -20.83 -9.63
N SER A 96 -4.19 -20.93 -8.93
CA SER A 96 -4.48 -20.20 -7.68
C SER A 96 -3.39 -20.39 -6.63
N ALA A 97 -2.80 -21.57 -6.55
CA ALA A 97 -1.70 -21.85 -5.62
C ALA A 97 -0.45 -20.99 -5.90
N LYS A 98 -0.09 -20.76 -7.17
CA LYS A 98 1.03 -19.88 -7.54
C LYS A 98 0.75 -18.42 -7.21
N ILE A 99 -0.48 -17.96 -7.48
CA ILE A 99 -0.90 -16.58 -7.18
C ILE A 99 -0.89 -16.34 -5.68
N LEU A 100 -1.37 -17.30 -4.88
CA LEU A 100 -1.33 -17.22 -3.42
C LEU A 100 0.11 -17.21 -2.91
N ALA A 101 0.95 -18.11 -3.39
CA ALA A 101 2.37 -18.16 -3.00
C ALA A 101 3.07 -16.82 -3.31
N TYR A 102 2.84 -16.27 -4.50
CA TYR A 102 3.37 -14.98 -4.89
C TYR A 102 2.85 -13.85 -3.97
N SER A 103 1.55 -13.75 -3.77
CA SER A 103 0.94 -12.67 -2.99
C SER A 103 1.36 -12.70 -1.52
N LEU A 104 1.53 -13.88 -0.94
CA LEU A 104 2.06 -14.06 0.41
C LEU A 104 3.54 -13.66 0.47
N ALA A 105 4.37 -14.15 -0.45
CA ALA A 105 5.79 -13.80 -0.51
C ALA A 105 5.99 -12.28 -0.69
N ALA A 106 5.24 -11.65 -1.59
CA ALA A 106 5.28 -10.21 -1.80
C ALA A 106 4.87 -9.44 -0.53
N HIS A 107 3.83 -9.90 0.17
CA HIS A 107 3.36 -9.29 1.40
C HIS A 107 4.41 -9.40 2.52
N PHE A 108 4.97 -10.58 2.75
CA PHE A 108 6.01 -10.78 3.76
C PHE A 108 7.28 -10.01 3.44
N THR A 109 7.70 -9.98 2.17
CA THR A 109 8.86 -9.18 1.73
C THR A 109 8.62 -7.70 2.02
N PHE A 110 7.45 -7.18 1.71
CA PHE A 110 7.09 -5.79 1.99
C PHE A 110 7.10 -5.49 3.50
N MET A 111 6.51 -6.36 4.32
CA MET A 111 6.53 -6.22 5.79
C MET A 111 7.96 -6.26 6.34
N PHE A 112 8.77 -7.19 5.87
CA PHE A 112 10.15 -7.33 6.29
C PHE A 112 11.01 -6.11 5.93
N CYS A 113 10.90 -5.62 4.70
CA CYS A 113 11.58 -4.39 4.28
C CYS A 113 11.18 -3.19 5.14
N ASN A 114 9.87 -3.02 5.40
CA ASN A 114 9.39 -1.94 6.26
C ASN A 114 9.90 -2.09 7.70
N ALA A 115 9.95 -3.31 8.24
CA ALA A 115 10.49 -3.57 9.58
C ALA A 115 11.98 -3.23 9.67
N LEU A 116 12.78 -3.59 8.65
CA LEU A 116 14.19 -3.24 8.59
C LEU A 116 14.41 -1.72 8.54
N ILE A 117 13.65 -1.03 7.68
CA ILE A 117 13.69 0.43 7.59
C ILE A 117 13.32 1.05 8.94
N GLY A 118 12.21 0.60 9.55
CA GLY A 118 11.78 1.05 10.87
C GLY A 118 12.84 0.84 11.94
N LEU A 119 13.53 -0.29 11.93
CA LEU A 119 14.61 -0.60 12.87
C LEU A 119 15.82 0.34 12.71
N CYS A 120 16.15 0.71 11.47
CA CYS A 120 17.23 1.68 11.22
C CYS A 120 16.90 3.08 11.83
N PHE A 121 15.65 3.49 11.74
CA PHE A 121 15.19 4.77 12.28
C PHE A 121 14.93 4.72 13.80
N LEU A 122 14.65 3.57 14.37
CA LEU A 122 14.35 3.40 15.78
C LEU A 122 15.51 3.86 16.66
N ARG A 123 16.75 3.53 16.29
CA ARG A 123 17.96 3.97 17.02
C ARG A 123 18.08 5.50 17.08
N ARG A 124 17.69 6.17 16.00
CA ARG A 124 17.71 7.64 15.94
C ARG A 124 16.61 8.24 16.80
N ALA A 125 15.39 7.70 16.68
CA ALA A 125 14.24 8.15 17.48
C ALA A 125 14.48 7.98 18.99
N ILE A 126 15.04 6.84 19.43
CA ILE A 126 15.37 6.61 20.84
C ILE A 126 16.41 7.64 21.32
N ARG A 127 17.44 7.91 20.52
CA ARG A 127 18.48 8.88 20.88
C ARG A 127 17.92 10.30 21.03
N GLU A 128 16.98 10.68 20.18
CA GLU A 128 16.31 11.99 20.28
C GLU A 128 15.41 12.08 21.53
N LEU A 129 14.71 11.00 21.87
CA LEU A 129 13.87 10.95 23.07
C LEU A 129 14.68 10.99 24.36
N THR A 130 15.77 10.20 24.45
CA THR A 130 16.64 10.20 25.63
C THR A 130 17.43 11.50 25.78
N GLY A 131 17.74 12.20 24.69
CA GLY A 131 18.36 13.51 24.70
C GLY A 131 17.45 14.62 25.26
N LEU A 132 16.15 14.50 25.14
CA LEU A 132 15.18 15.45 25.68
C LEU A 132 14.98 15.29 27.21
N GLU A 133 15.12 14.08 27.76
CA GLU A 133 15.02 13.83 29.20
C GLU A 133 16.21 14.36 30.01
N VAL A 134 17.38 14.56 29.36
CA VAL A 134 18.58 15.08 30.02
C VAL A 134 18.60 16.61 30.11
N MET A 135 17.73 17.30 29.37
CA MET A 135 17.64 18.77 29.30
C MET A 135 16.44 19.35 30.10
N GLY A 136 15.64 18.54 30.77
CA GLY A 136 14.53 18.95 31.65
C GLY A 136 14.84 18.67 33.12
#